data_639f66c45e4c4942b6ebab1e4c839202
#
_entry.id   639f66c45e4c4942b6ebab1e4c839202
#
_cell.length_a   1.000
_cell.length_b   1.000
_cell.length_c   1.000
_cell.angle_alpha   90.00
_cell.angle_beta   90.00
_cell.angle_gamma   90.00
#
_symmetry.space_group_name_H-M   'P 1'
#
loop_
_entity.id
_entity.type
_entity.pdbx_description
1 polymer ?
#
loop_
_entity_poly.entity_id
_entity_poly.type
_entity_poly.pdbx_seq_one_letter_code
_entity_poly.pdbx_strand_id
1 'polypeptide(L)'
;STLDRSSAASDVYKRQAKKRSNYVFQTFLYAAIMCRKQPLKVAPSLLYIHRAATETYSPVIQMGESRKPKEPVEDFSIYETEFRERLQVLLEDIFNPEIPFTQTEIVEKCTYCDFKTLCKR
;
A
#
# COMPACT_ATOMS: atom_id res chain seq x y z
N SER A 1 5.80 19.58 4.45
CA SER A 1 4.70 20.19 3.68
C SER A 1 3.70 19.12 3.27
N THR A 2 2.45 19.52 3.06
CA THR A 2 1.36 18.62 2.60
C THR A 2 1.68 18.01 1.23
N LEU A 3 2.42 18.70 0.39
CA LEU A 3 2.89 18.26 -0.93
C LEU A 3 3.91 17.11 -0.84
N ASP A 4 4.82 17.13 0.13
CA ASP A 4 5.81 16.07 0.32
C ASP A 4 5.19 14.78 0.85
N ARG A 5 4.16 14.87 1.68
CA ARG A 5 3.41 13.72 2.19
C ARG A 5 2.55 13.07 1.10
N SER A 6 1.90 13.88 0.28
CA SER A 6 1.14 13.43 -0.88
C SER A 6 2.04 12.75 -1.91
N SER A 7 3.25 13.28 -2.12
CA SER A 7 4.25 12.69 -2.99
C SER A 7 4.75 11.35 -2.46
N ALA A 8 5.01 11.22 -1.14
CA ALA A 8 5.48 9.97 -0.54
C ALA A 8 4.45 8.83 -0.66
N ALA A 9 3.18 9.09 -0.36
CA ALA A 9 2.13 8.09 -0.50
C ALA A 9 1.84 7.78 -1.98
N SER A 10 1.88 8.77 -2.86
CA SER A 10 1.78 8.59 -4.30
C SER A 10 2.96 7.78 -4.86
N ASP A 11 4.18 7.99 -4.34
CA ASP A 11 5.38 7.27 -4.74
C ASP A 11 5.37 5.82 -4.27
N VAL A 12 4.89 5.55 -3.06
CA VAL A 12 4.63 4.18 -2.59
C VAL A 12 3.62 3.50 -3.52
N TYR A 13 2.61 4.21 -3.97
CA TYR A 13 1.60 3.70 -4.89
C TYR A 13 2.13 3.53 -6.32
N LYS A 14 2.91 4.48 -6.85
CA LYS A 14 3.47 4.45 -8.22
C LYS A 14 4.67 3.52 -8.39
N ARG A 15 5.60 3.51 -7.44
CA ARG A 15 6.78 2.63 -7.50
C ARG A 15 6.47 1.16 -7.35
N GLN A 16 5.37 0.86 -6.74
CA GLN A 16 4.91 -0.50 -6.54
C GLN A 16 4.08 -1.03 -7.71
N ALA A 17 4.03 -0.34 -8.86
CA ALA A 17 3.41 -0.91 -10.04
C ALA A 17 4.02 -2.26 -10.41
N LYS A 18 5.33 -2.46 -10.20
CA LYS A 18 6.00 -3.77 -10.36
C LYS A 18 5.95 -4.66 -9.12
N LYS A 19 5.96 -4.09 -7.92
CA LYS A 19 5.95 -4.84 -6.64
C LYS A 19 5.02 -4.15 -5.64
N ARG A 20 3.73 -4.16 -5.90
CA ARG A 20 2.77 -3.69 -4.90
C ARG A 20 2.80 -4.62 -3.70
N SER A 21 3.16 -4.09 -2.54
CA SER A 21 3.04 -4.83 -1.31
C SER A 21 1.57 -4.85 -0.89
N ASN A 22 0.84 -5.86 -1.36
CA ASN A 22 -0.55 -6.08 -0.99
C ASN A 22 -0.70 -6.18 0.54
N TYR A 23 0.33 -6.69 1.21
CA TYR A 23 0.37 -6.80 2.66
C TYR A 23 0.42 -5.44 3.36
N VAL A 24 1.19 -4.48 2.84
CA VAL A 24 1.21 -3.10 3.39
C VAL A 24 -0.15 -2.45 3.20
N PHE A 25 -0.74 -2.56 2.03
CA PHE A 25 -2.06 -2.02 1.75
C PHE A 25 -3.12 -2.60 2.70
N GLN A 26 -3.14 -3.91 2.86
CA GLN A 26 -4.05 -4.61 3.77
C GLN A 26 -3.84 -4.16 5.22
N THR A 27 -2.60 -4.04 5.65
CA THR A 27 -2.26 -3.60 7.02
C THR A 27 -2.70 -2.16 7.26
N PHE A 28 -2.55 -1.29 6.29
CA PHE A 28 -3.02 0.09 6.36
C PHE A 28 -4.56 0.17 6.39
N LEU A 29 -5.24 -0.69 5.66
CA LEU A 29 -6.69 -0.79 5.73
C LEU A 29 -7.17 -1.17 7.13
N TYR A 30 -6.53 -2.16 7.76
CA TYR A 30 -6.82 -2.53 9.14
C TYR A 30 -6.48 -1.40 10.12
N ALA A 31 -5.36 -0.72 9.94
CA ALA A 31 -4.99 0.43 10.76
C ALA A 31 -6.01 1.56 10.66
N ALA A 32 -6.51 1.86 9.46
CA ALA A 32 -7.55 2.86 9.25
C ALA A 32 -8.86 2.51 9.96
N ILE A 33 -9.25 1.23 9.95
CA ILE A 33 -10.43 0.74 10.68
C ILE A 33 -10.22 0.88 12.20
N MET A 34 -9.04 0.52 12.70
CA MET A 34 -8.72 0.60 14.12
C MET A 34 -8.68 2.03 14.65
N CYS A 35 -8.09 2.96 13.88
CA CYS A 35 -8.07 4.38 14.22
C CYS A 35 -9.48 4.97 14.41
N ARG A 36 -10.47 4.44 13.69
CA ARG A 36 -11.87 4.89 13.83
C ARG A 36 -12.58 4.30 15.05
N LYS A 37 -12.19 3.10 15.45
CA LYS A 37 -12.83 2.41 16.58
C LYS A 37 -12.29 2.82 17.94
N GLN A 38 -11.04 3.24 18.00
CA GLN A 38 -10.36 3.55 19.25
C GLN A 38 -9.52 4.82 19.11
N PRO A 39 -9.57 5.75 20.11
CA PRO A 39 -8.79 6.97 20.10
C PRO A 39 -7.34 6.70 20.53
N LEU A 40 -6.73 5.65 20.02
CA LEU A 40 -5.37 5.22 20.32
C LEU A 40 -4.47 5.37 19.11
N LYS A 41 -3.19 5.58 19.37
CA LYS A 41 -2.16 5.53 18.32
C LYS A 41 -2.05 4.10 17.79
N VAL A 42 -2.10 3.94 16.48
CA VAL A 42 -1.97 2.66 15.80
C VAL A 42 -0.68 2.66 15.00
N ALA A 43 0.23 1.74 15.33
CA ALA A 43 1.47 1.51 14.59
C ALA A 43 1.33 0.23 13.76
N PRO A 44 1.05 0.33 12.45
CA PRO A 44 0.91 -0.85 11.61
C PRO A 44 2.25 -1.55 11.44
N SER A 45 2.22 -2.87 11.58
CA SER A 45 3.43 -3.70 11.54
C SER A 45 3.21 -4.95 10.70
N LEU A 46 4.26 -5.41 10.02
CA LEU A 46 4.28 -6.64 9.24
C LEU A 46 5.40 -7.55 9.73
N LEU A 47 5.03 -8.73 10.20
CA LEU A 47 6.00 -9.74 10.63
C LEU A 47 6.31 -10.71 9.48
N TYR A 48 7.52 -10.62 8.94
CA TYR A 48 8.05 -11.61 8.00
C TYR A 48 8.84 -12.66 8.77
N ILE A 49 8.24 -13.82 8.99
CA ILE A 49 8.78 -14.88 9.87
C ILE A 49 10.20 -15.28 9.46
N HIS A 50 10.46 -15.43 8.17
CA HIS A 50 11.79 -15.81 7.67
C HIS A 50 12.88 -14.73 7.83
N ARG A 51 12.47 -13.49 8.15
CA ARG A 51 13.40 -12.37 8.45
C ARG A 51 13.45 -12.03 9.92
N ALA A 52 12.53 -12.58 10.72
CA ALA A 52 12.38 -12.22 12.13
C ALA A 52 13.60 -12.61 12.98
N ALA A 53 14.41 -13.58 12.53
CA ALA A 53 15.65 -14.00 13.18
C ALA A 53 16.83 -13.06 12.94
N THR A 54 16.69 -12.04 12.08
CA THR A 54 17.76 -11.08 11.77
C THR A 54 17.74 -9.95 12.79
N GLU A 55 18.86 -9.65 13.44
CA GLU A 55 18.96 -8.62 14.49
C GLU A 55 18.53 -7.21 14.01
N THR A 56 18.69 -6.92 12.74
CA THR A 56 18.33 -5.62 12.13
C THR A 56 16.88 -5.54 11.67
N TYR A 57 16.09 -6.62 11.80
CA TYR A 57 14.73 -6.65 11.33
C TYR A 57 13.78 -5.91 12.28
N SER A 58 13.00 -4.98 11.72
CA SER A 58 11.89 -4.34 12.42
C SER A 58 10.58 -4.65 11.72
N PRO A 59 9.53 -5.11 12.42
CA PRO A 59 8.22 -5.35 11.84
C PRO A 59 7.47 -4.05 11.53
N VAL A 60 7.88 -2.92 12.08
CA VAL A 60 7.23 -1.63 11.89
C VAL A 60 7.37 -1.19 10.43
N ILE A 61 6.25 -0.85 9.81
CA ILE A 61 6.25 -0.36 8.44
C ILE A 61 6.95 1.00 8.39
N GLN A 62 7.87 1.14 7.45
CA GLN A 62 8.61 2.37 7.23
C GLN A 62 8.13 3.05 5.96
N MET A 63 7.89 4.35 6.05
CA MET A 63 7.53 5.21 4.92
C MET A 63 8.60 6.27 4.68
N GLY A 64 8.77 6.63 3.42
CA GLY A 64 9.71 7.67 3.03
C GLY A 64 9.94 7.71 1.52
N GLU A 65 10.48 8.80 1.07
CA GLU A 65 10.90 8.97 -0.32
C GLU A 65 12.18 8.17 -0.60
N SER A 66 12.40 7.83 -1.86
CA SER A 66 13.50 6.96 -2.32
C SER A 66 14.90 7.44 -1.97
N ARG A 67 15.06 8.72 -1.77
CA ARG A 67 16.36 9.37 -1.51
C ARG A 67 16.50 9.90 -0.11
N LYS A 68 15.48 9.75 0.73
CA LYS A 68 15.47 10.17 2.13
C LYS A 68 15.42 8.95 3.05
N PRO A 69 15.93 9.06 4.28
CA PRO A 69 15.77 7.99 5.25
C PRO A 69 14.29 7.69 5.46
N LYS A 70 13.97 6.42 5.52
CA LYS A 70 12.61 5.97 5.80
C LYS A 70 12.32 6.13 7.28
N GLU A 71 11.13 6.63 7.59
CA GLU A 71 10.67 6.82 8.96
C GLU A 71 9.65 5.74 9.33
N PRO A 72 9.72 5.20 10.55
CA PRO A 72 8.74 4.24 11.01
C PRO A 72 7.36 4.90 11.18
N VAL A 73 6.31 4.19 10.81
CA VAL A 73 4.93 4.62 11.03
C VAL A 73 4.53 4.28 12.46
N GLU A 74 4.80 5.18 13.38
CA GLU A 74 4.45 5.01 14.80
C GLU A 74 3.01 5.41 15.12
N ASP A 75 2.43 6.27 14.29
CA ASP A 75 1.04 6.72 14.40
C ASP A 75 0.40 6.82 13.02
N PHE A 76 -0.44 5.86 12.69
CA PHE A 76 -1.13 5.81 11.40
C PHE A 76 -2.14 6.94 11.23
N SER A 77 -2.61 7.57 12.31
CA SER A 77 -3.59 8.67 12.20
C SER A 77 -3.09 9.84 11.34
N ILE A 78 -1.77 10.01 11.25
CA ILE A 78 -1.13 11.04 10.42
C ILE A 78 -1.40 10.78 8.93
N TYR A 79 -1.52 9.51 8.53
CA TYR A 79 -1.70 9.08 7.14
C TYR A 79 -3.14 8.68 6.82
N GLU A 80 -4.01 8.57 7.84
CA GLU A 80 -5.36 7.99 7.71
C GLU A 80 -6.21 8.75 6.70
N THR A 81 -6.22 10.07 6.77
CA THR A 81 -7.03 10.91 5.87
C THR A 81 -6.59 10.72 4.42
N GLU A 82 -5.30 10.82 4.14
CA GLU A 82 -4.78 10.64 2.78
C GLU A 82 -5.00 9.21 2.26
N PHE A 83 -4.77 8.22 3.11
CA PHE A 83 -5.01 6.82 2.74
C PHE A 83 -6.48 6.59 2.37
N ARG A 84 -7.41 7.13 3.15
CA ARG A 84 -8.85 7.00 2.90
C ARG A 84 -9.27 7.70 1.60
N GLU A 85 -8.78 8.90 1.35
CA GLU A 85 -9.07 9.63 0.12
C GLU A 85 -8.61 8.84 -1.12
N ARG A 86 -7.41 8.27 -1.07
CA ARG A 86 -6.90 7.44 -2.15
C ARG A 86 -7.63 6.12 -2.30
N LEU A 87 -8.03 5.51 -1.20
CA LEU A 87 -8.86 4.31 -1.22
C LEU A 87 -10.22 4.62 -1.87
N GLN A 88 -10.81 5.76 -1.54
CA GLN A 88 -12.07 6.19 -2.13
C GLN A 88 -11.94 6.35 -3.65
N VAL A 89 -10.91 7.07 -4.12
CA VAL A 89 -10.65 7.23 -5.56
C VAL A 89 -10.49 5.88 -6.25
N LEU A 90 -9.73 4.95 -5.64
CA LEU A 90 -9.58 3.60 -6.18
C LEU A 90 -10.91 2.86 -6.30
N LEU A 91 -11.76 2.95 -5.29
CA LEU A 91 -13.09 2.31 -5.31
C LEU A 91 -14.01 2.97 -6.34
N GLU A 92 -13.98 4.29 -6.45
CA GLU A 92 -14.73 5.02 -7.47
C GLU A 92 -14.31 4.59 -8.88
N ASP A 93 -13.02 4.44 -9.14
CA ASP A 93 -12.51 3.95 -10.43
C ASP A 93 -12.97 2.51 -10.72
N ILE A 94 -12.92 1.62 -9.72
CA ILE A 94 -13.34 0.22 -9.88
C ILE A 94 -14.83 0.11 -10.20
N PHE A 95 -15.65 0.92 -9.56
CA PHE A 95 -17.12 0.89 -9.72
C PHE A 95 -17.65 1.87 -10.77
N ASN A 96 -16.78 2.61 -11.44
CA ASN A 96 -17.20 3.55 -12.48
C ASN A 96 -17.51 2.78 -13.78
N PRO A 97 -18.77 2.78 -14.25
CA PRO A 97 -19.14 2.06 -15.47
C PRO A 97 -18.55 2.65 -16.75
N GLU A 98 -18.09 3.91 -16.70
CA GLU A 98 -17.44 4.57 -17.84
C GLU A 98 -15.97 4.18 -18.01
N ILE A 99 -15.36 3.54 -17.00
CA ILE A 99 -13.97 3.10 -17.05
C ILE A 99 -13.94 1.58 -17.29
N PRO A 100 -13.57 1.11 -18.49
CA PRO A 100 -13.50 -0.32 -18.76
C PRO A 100 -12.31 -0.97 -18.04
N PHE A 101 -12.49 -2.21 -17.62
CA PHE A 101 -11.37 -3.03 -17.17
C PHE A 101 -10.46 -3.38 -18.34
N THR A 102 -9.18 -3.09 -18.19
CA THR A 102 -8.16 -3.38 -19.20
C THR A 102 -7.12 -4.37 -18.67
N GLN A 103 -6.49 -5.09 -19.57
CA GLN A 103 -5.38 -5.97 -19.20
C GLN A 103 -4.18 -5.13 -18.71
N THR A 104 -3.46 -5.65 -17.72
CA THR A 104 -2.23 -5.01 -17.26
C THR A 104 -1.16 -4.97 -18.36
N GLU A 105 -0.44 -3.87 -18.45
CA GLU A 105 0.74 -3.76 -19.31
C GLU A 105 1.96 -4.49 -18.74
N ILE A 106 1.92 -4.82 -17.45
CA ILE A 106 3.01 -5.50 -16.74
C ILE A 106 2.87 -7.01 -16.94
N VAL A 107 3.47 -7.52 -18.00
CA VAL A 107 3.36 -8.94 -18.42
C VAL A 107 3.89 -9.90 -17.34
N GLU A 108 4.88 -9.50 -16.56
CA GLU A 108 5.44 -10.30 -15.48
C GLU A 108 4.40 -10.71 -14.43
N LYS A 109 3.35 -9.91 -14.24
CA LYS A 109 2.22 -10.26 -13.35
C LYS A 109 1.37 -11.41 -13.88
N CYS A 110 1.44 -11.66 -15.18
CA CYS A 110 0.70 -12.73 -15.83
C CYS A 110 1.40 -14.09 -15.72
N THR A 111 2.68 -14.13 -15.35
CA THR A 111 3.50 -15.36 -15.33
C THR A 111 2.86 -16.48 -14.51
N TYR A 112 2.33 -16.13 -13.32
CA TYR A 112 1.68 -17.07 -12.40
C TYR A 112 0.18 -16.79 -12.21
N CYS A 113 -0.43 -16.06 -13.16
CA CYS A 113 -1.85 -15.75 -13.12
C CYS A 113 -2.68 -16.92 -13.66
N ASP A 114 -3.68 -17.36 -12.92
CA ASP A 114 -4.59 -18.45 -13.32
C ASP A 114 -5.36 -18.12 -14.60
N PHE A 115 -5.56 -16.84 -14.87
CA PHE A 115 -6.34 -16.34 -16.02
C PHE A 115 -5.48 -15.98 -17.24
N LYS A 116 -4.17 -16.25 -17.23
CA LYS A 116 -3.27 -15.83 -18.32
C LYS A 116 -3.70 -16.38 -19.67
N THR A 117 -4.18 -17.63 -19.73
CA THR A 117 -4.65 -18.27 -20.96
C THR A 117 -5.89 -17.57 -21.51
N LEU A 118 -6.83 -17.19 -20.63
CA LEU A 118 -8.02 -16.42 -21.01
C LEU A 118 -7.64 -15.03 -21.55
N CYS A 119 -6.63 -14.41 -20.98
CA CYS A 119 -6.11 -13.12 -21.41
C CYS A 119 -5.18 -13.21 -22.63
N LYS A 120 -4.87 -14.42 -23.13
CA LYS A 120 -3.91 -14.67 -24.23
C LYS A 120 -2.51 -14.10 -23.93
N ARG A 121 -2.02 -14.31 -22.71
CA ARG A 121 -0.72 -13.82 -22.19
C ARG A 121 0.24 -14.98 -21.92
#